data_6282a4b55a772f357556e51bb0112a8d
#
_entry.id   6282a4b55a772f357556e51bb0112a8d
#
_cell.length_a   1.000
_cell.length_b   1.000
_cell.length_c   1.000
_cell.angle_alpha   90.00
_cell.angle_beta   90.00
_cell.angle_gamma   90.00
#
_symmetry.space_group_name_H-M   'P 1'
#
loop_
_entity.id
_entity.type
_entity.pdbx_description
1 polymer ?
#
loop_
_entity_poly.entity_id
_entity_poly.type
_entity_poly.pdbx_seq_one_letter_code
_entity_poly.pdbx_strand_id
1 'polypeptide(L)'
;MEAYDQAVDYYTSSSLVLNDYRHIQSFNTIQESADAIMSKLKTHMLLAIQEPTIRMTLLEDYVRLLMKLGHPVEDLFTIYLNYHRSKLGDIIDKYQKLQALSDDEKEIIALSGSEEEVNQLRERQHVTSEYPLMQFMSMLEKVEA
;
A
#
# COMPACT_ATOMS: atom_id res chain seq x y z
N MET A 1 -13.49 -5.93 -7.76
CA MET A 1 -13.09 -4.59 -8.25
C MET A 1 -13.87 -4.17 -9.49
N GLU A 2 -14.03 -5.01 -10.48
CA GLU A 2 -14.76 -4.73 -11.74
C GLU A 2 -16.16 -4.10 -11.52
N ALA A 3 -16.93 -4.60 -10.55
CA ALA A 3 -18.24 -4.05 -10.23
C ALA A 3 -18.20 -2.60 -9.69
N TYR A 4 -17.16 -2.24 -8.94
CA TYR A 4 -16.98 -0.87 -8.47
C TYR A 4 -16.52 0.08 -9.59
N ASP A 5 -15.63 -0.38 -10.47
CA ASP A 5 -15.22 0.37 -11.67
C ASP A 5 -16.43 0.69 -12.54
N GLN A 6 -17.23 -0.31 -12.87
CA GLN A 6 -18.44 -0.14 -13.65
C GLN A 6 -19.44 0.82 -12.98
N ALA A 7 -19.65 0.68 -11.67
CA ALA A 7 -20.56 1.54 -10.93
C ALA A 7 -20.11 3.01 -10.95
N VAL A 8 -18.81 3.26 -10.77
CA VAL A 8 -18.23 4.61 -10.83
C VAL A 8 -18.31 5.17 -12.25
N ASP A 9 -18.02 4.38 -13.27
CA ASP A 9 -18.08 4.81 -14.67
C ASP A 9 -19.52 5.15 -15.10
N TYR A 10 -20.50 4.32 -14.73
CA TYR A 10 -21.91 4.62 -14.98
C TYR A 10 -22.39 5.86 -14.24
N TYR A 11 -21.99 6.02 -12.96
CA TYR A 11 -22.33 7.21 -12.20
C TYR A 11 -21.75 8.46 -12.82
N THR A 12 -20.47 8.47 -13.16
CA THR A 12 -19.78 9.62 -13.74
C THR A 12 -20.42 10.03 -15.08
N SER A 13 -20.72 9.04 -15.92
CA SER A 13 -21.34 9.28 -17.22
C SER A 13 -22.78 9.76 -17.10
N SER A 14 -23.59 9.17 -16.21
CA SER A 14 -24.99 9.53 -16.03
C SER A 14 -25.18 10.85 -15.29
N SER A 15 -24.32 11.18 -14.33
CA SER A 15 -24.39 12.43 -13.58
C SER A 15 -24.27 13.67 -14.47
N LEU A 16 -23.47 13.59 -15.54
CA LEU A 16 -23.36 14.67 -16.53
C LEU A 16 -24.71 14.92 -17.21
N VAL A 17 -25.40 13.87 -17.64
CA VAL A 17 -26.70 13.97 -18.29
C VAL A 17 -27.79 14.40 -17.31
N LEU A 18 -27.85 13.80 -16.12
CA LEU A 18 -28.87 14.10 -15.10
C LEU A 18 -28.75 15.53 -14.58
N ASN A 19 -27.55 16.10 -14.58
CA ASN A 19 -27.32 17.50 -14.19
C ASN A 19 -28.07 18.49 -15.08
N ASP A 20 -28.17 18.21 -16.38
CA ASP A 20 -28.88 19.05 -17.34
C ASP A 20 -30.41 19.02 -17.14
N TYR A 21 -30.91 17.93 -16.52
CA TYR A 21 -32.34 17.69 -16.28
C TYR A 21 -32.75 17.87 -14.81
N ARG A 22 -31.94 18.56 -13.98
CA ARG A 22 -32.23 18.79 -12.55
C ARG A 22 -33.56 19.52 -12.29
N HIS A 23 -34.09 20.25 -13.25
CA HIS A 23 -35.37 20.91 -13.17
C HIS A 23 -36.56 19.94 -13.14
N ILE A 24 -36.34 18.67 -13.50
CA ILE A 24 -37.36 17.62 -13.48
C ILE A 24 -37.19 16.85 -12.16
N GLN A 25 -38.22 16.88 -11.32
CA GLN A 25 -38.19 16.33 -9.97
C GLN A 25 -37.78 14.85 -9.91
N SER A 26 -38.26 14.02 -10.85
CA SER A 26 -37.89 12.59 -10.89
C SER A 26 -36.41 12.37 -11.13
N PHE A 27 -35.79 13.15 -12.01
CA PHE A 27 -34.33 13.07 -12.28
C PHE A 27 -33.50 13.57 -11.10
N ASN A 28 -33.97 14.63 -10.42
CA ASN A 28 -33.31 15.12 -9.20
C ASN A 28 -33.31 14.05 -8.10
N THR A 29 -34.45 13.37 -7.87
CA THR A 29 -34.52 12.27 -6.89
C THR A 29 -33.58 11.10 -7.22
N ILE A 30 -33.45 10.77 -8.52
CA ILE A 30 -32.52 9.73 -8.97
C ILE A 30 -31.07 10.17 -8.70
N GLN A 31 -30.73 11.42 -9.02
CA GLN A 31 -29.39 11.95 -8.78
C GLN A 31 -29.05 11.94 -7.29
N GLU A 32 -29.93 12.42 -6.42
CA GLU A 32 -29.76 12.42 -4.96
C GLU A 32 -29.52 11.01 -4.42
N SER A 33 -30.26 10.02 -4.93
CA SER A 33 -30.10 8.63 -4.55
C SER A 33 -28.75 8.07 -5.01
N ALA A 34 -28.32 8.38 -6.23
CA ALA A 34 -27.03 7.98 -6.78
C ALA A 34 -25.87 8.62 -6.00
N ASP A 35 -25.96 9.90 -5.70
CA ASP A 35 -24.98 10.65 -4.90
C ASP A 35 -24.81 10.04 -3.49
N ALA A 36 -25.94 9.66 -2.85
CA ALA A 36 -25.90 9.00 -1.55
C ALA A 36 -25.19 7.63 -1.60
N ILE A 37 -25.41 6.85 -2.65
CA ILE A 37 -24.75 5.55 -2.85
C ILE A 37 -23.25 5.76 -3.07
N MET A 38 -22.87 6.69 -3.96
CA MET A 38 -21.46 6.97 -4.26
C MET A 38 -20.73 7.58 -3.06
N SER A 39 -21.39 8.39 -2.24
CA SER A 39 -20.83 8.89 -0.98
C SER A 39 -20.50 7.75 -0.02
N LYS A 40 -21.39 6.77 0.12
CA LYS A 40 -21.13 5.57 0.94
C LYS A 40 -19.97 4.73 0.38
N LEU A 41 -19.92 4.53 -0.94
CA LEU A 41 -18.84 3.82 -1.61
C LEU A 41 -17.50 4.55 -1.39
N LYS A 42 -17.47 5.87 -1.55
CA LYS A 42 -16.28 6.70 -1.30
C LYS A 42 -15.79 6.55 0.13
N THR A 43 -16.69 6.63 1.12
CA THR A 43 -16.35 6.44 2.53
C THR A 43 -15.78 5.04 2.79
N HIS A 44 -16.40 4.01 2.22
CA HIS A 44 -15.91 2.63 2.33
C HIS A 44 -14.49 2.48 1.77
N MET A 45 -14.22 3.01 0.59
CA MET A 45 -12.88 2.97 -0.01
C MET A 45 -11.85 3.75 0.82
N LEU A 46 -12.22 4.94 1.34
CA LEU A 46 -11.33 5.75 2.19
C LEU A 46 -10.98 5.05 3.50
N LEU A 47 -11.90 4.31 4.10
CA LEU A 47 -11.61 3.49 5.28
C LEU A 47 -10.72 2.31 4.92
N ALA A 48 -11.01 1.62 3.81
CA ALA A 48 -10.25 0.46 3.39
C ALA A 48 -8.79 0.77 3.05
N ILE A 49 -8.49 1.93 2.45
CA ILE A 49 -7.11 2.33 2.12
C ILE A 49 -6.29 2.73 3.35
N GLN A 50 -6.91 2.96 4.51
CA GLN A 50 -6.22 3.24 5.76
C GLN A 50 -5.83 1.96 6.52
N GLU A 51 -6.35 0.80 6.09
CA GLU A 51 -6.02 -0.48 6.71
C GLU A 51 -4.55 -0.85 6.45
N PRO A 52 -3.72 -1.11 7.49
CA PRO A 52 -2.29 -1.39 7.31
C PRO A 52 -2.03 -2.71 6.58
N THR A 53 -3.03 -3.58 6.52
CA THR A 53 -2.95 -4.91 5.87
C THR A 53 -3.42 -4.92 4.42
N ILE A 54 -3.86 -3.77 3.89
CA ILE A 54 -4.33 -3.67 2.51
C ILE A 54 -3.24 -4.11 1.51
N ARG A 55 -3.64 -4.86 0.48
CA ARG A 55 -2.75 -5.24 -0.61
C ARG A 55 -2.52 -4.06 -1.54
N MET A 56 -1.29 -3.91 -2.03
CA MET A 56 -0.88 -2.81 -2.91
C MET A 56 -1.80 -2.65 -4.13
N THR A 57 -2.13 -3.75 -4.81
CA THR A 57 -3.01 -3.73 -5.99
C THR A 57 -4.40 -3.18 -5.66
N LEU A 58 -4.93 -3.50 -4.47
CA LEU A 58 -6.23 -3.00 -4.03
C LEU A 58 -6.18 -1.52 -3.64
N LEU A 59 -5.06 -1.09 -3.02
CA LEU A 59 -4.81 0.33 -2.73
C LEU A 59 -4.80 1.16 -4.02
N GLU A 60 -4.06 0.72 -5.04
CA GLU A 60 -3.98 1.40 -6.35
C GLU A 60 -5.35 1.50 -7.03
N ASP A 61 -6.12 0.42 -7.01
CA ASP A 61 -7.46 0.39 -7.57
C ASP A 61 -8.39 1.39 -6.86
N TYR A 62 -8.39 1.41 -5.52
CA TYR A 62 -9.21 2.35 -4.75
C TYR A 62 -8.78 3.80 -4.93
N VAL A 63 -7.47 4.07 -4.97
CA VAL A 63 -6.96 5.42 -5.25
C VAL A 63 -7.43 5.89 -6.64
N ARG A 64 -7.34 5.05 -7.67
CA ARG A 64 -7.82 5.36 -9.02
C ARG A 64 -9.33 5.68 -9.04
N LEU A 65 -10.15 4.87 -8.35
CA LEU A 65 -11.59 5.09 -8.26
C LEU A 65 -11.95 6.37 -7.50
N LEU A 66 -11.25 6.64 -6.40
CA LEU A 66 -11.43 7.88 -5.64
C LEU A 66 -11.06 9.12 -6.45
N MET A 67 -10.02 9.04 -7.30
CA MET A 67 -9.68 10.10 -8.24
C MET A 67 -10.82 10.33 -9.28
N LYS A 68 -11.39 9.26 -9.85
CA LYS A 68 -12.55 9.36 -10.74
C LYS A 68 -13.77 10.01 -10.05
N LEU A 69 -13.94 9.78 -8.76
CA LEU A 69 -15.01 10.38 -7.94
C LEU A 69 -14.67 11.79 -7.43
N GLY A 70 -13.60 12.41 -7.93
CA GLY A 70 -13.23 13.77 -7.61
C GLY A 70 -12.73 13.98 -6.18
N HIS A 71 -12.12 12.94 -5.56
CA HIS A 71 -11.44 13.14 -4.28
C HIS A 71 -10.15 13.96 -4.48
N PRO A 72 -9.77 14.87 -3.56
CA PRO A 72 -8.54 15.65 -3.66
C PRO A 72 -7.32 14.75 -3.83
N VAL A 73 -6.51 15.04 -4.86
CA VAL A 73 -5.34 14.21 -5.22
C VAL A 73 -4.27 14.30 -4.12
N GLU A 74 -4.14 15.44 -3.47
CA GLU A 74 -3.19 15.70 -2.39
C GLU A 74 -3.43 14.77 -1.20
N ASP A 75 -4.70 14.54 -0.84
CA ASP A 75 -5.08 13.64 0.25
C ASP A 75 -4.74 12.18 -0.12
N LEU A 76 -5.07 11.77 -1.34
CA LEU A 76 -4.77 10.42 -1.85
C LEU A 76 -3.27 10.19 -1.94
N PHE A 77 -2.51 11.17 -2.40
CA PHE A 77 -1.06 11.11 -2.46
C PHE A 77 -0.44 10.95 -1.07
N THR A 78 -0.94 11.69 -0.08
CA THR A 78 -0.50 11.58 1.31
C THR A 78 -0.76 10.17 1.87
N ILE A 79 -1.94 9.61 1.61
CA ILE A 79 -2.29 8.24 2.05
C ILE A 79 -1.37 7.22 1.37
N TYR A 80 -1.15 7.35 0.07
CA TYR A 80 -0.27 6.48 -0.71
C TYR A 80 1.16 6.51 -0.20
N LEU A 81 1.72 7.69 0.06
CA LEU A 81 3.06 7.85 0.63
C LEU A 81 3.17 7.25 2.04
N ASN A 82 2.17 7.47 2.89
CA ASN A 82 2.15 6.92 4.24
C ASN A 82 2.12 5.38 4.23
N TYR A 83 1.38 4.78 3.29
CA TYR A 83 1.41 3.33 3.10
C TYR A 83 2.81 2.82 2.77
N HIS A 84 3.49 3.42 1.80
CA HIS A 84 4.85 3.02 1.42
C HIS A 84 5.85 3.25 2.55
N ARG A 85 5.74 4.37 3.26
CA ARG A 85 6.58 4.67 4.42
C ARG A 85 6.41 3.63 5.53
N SER A 86 5.18 3.22 5.83
CA SER A 86 4.90 2.16 6.81
C SER A 86 5.51 0.83 6.38
N LYS A 87 5.33 0.44 5.12
CA LYS A 87 5.91 -0.81 4.59
C LYS A 87 7.44 -0.81 4.62
N LEU A 88 8.06 0.32 4.32
CA LEU A 88 9.51 0.47 4.41
C LEU A 88 9.98 0.37 5.87
N GLY A 89 9.26 0.98 6.82
CA GLY A 89 9.52 0.84 8.25
C GLY A 89 9.48 -0.62 8.70
N ASP A 90 8.43 -1.36 8.33
CA ASP A 90 8.30 -2.79 8.65
C ASP A 90 9.50 -3.64 8.15
N ILE A 91 10.02 -3.28 6.99
CA ILE A 91 11.18 -3.97 6.38
C ILE A 91 12.46 -3.64 7.14
N ILE A 92 12.67 -2.36 7.47
CA ILE A 92 13.82 -1.90 8.26
C ILE A 92 13.82 -2.57 9.63
N ASP A 93 12.68 -2.61 10.30
CA ASP A 93 12.53 -3.27 11.62
C ASP A 93 12.83 -4.77 11.55
N LYS A 94 12.37 -5.45 10.50
CA LYS A 94 12.70 -6.86 10.27
C LYS A 94 14.18 -7.06 10.05
N TYR A 95 14.82 -6.20 9.28
CA TYR A 95 16.25 -6.24 9.02
C TYR A 95 17.06 -6.05 10.30
N GLN A 96 16.71 -5.04 11.11
CA GLN A 96 17.37 -4.78 12.39
C GLN A 96 17.25 -5.97 13.35
N LYS A 97 16.07 -6.61 13.41
CA LYS A 97 15.88 -7.83 14.21
C LYS A 97 16.74 -8.99 13.73
N LEU A 98 16.85 -9.20 12.41
CA LEU A 98 17.71 -10.24 11.86
C LEU A 98 19.19 -9.97 12.13
N GLN A 99 19.61 -8.71 12.08
CA GLN A 99 20.99 -8.31 12.39
C GLN A 99 21.30 -8.52 13.88
N ALA A 100 20.39 -8.15 14.78
CA ALA A 100 20.54 -8.37 16.22
C ALA A 100 20.66 -9.87 16.55
N LEU A 101 19.84 -10.74 15.94
CA LEU A 101 19.95 -12.19 16.10
C LEU A 101 21.31 -12.73 15.63
N SER A 102 21.82 -12.20 14.50
CA SER A 102 23.15 -12.57 14.00
C SER A 102 24.28 -12.10 14.92
N ASP A 103 24.13 -10.97 15.61
CA ASP A 103 25.11 -10.46 16.55
C ASP A 103 25.10 -11.25 17.88
N ASP A 104 23.93 -11.68 18.36
CA ASP A 104 23.79 -12.59 19.52
C ASP A 104 24.44 -13.96 19.25
N GLU A 105 24.29 -14.51 18.04
CA GLU A 105 25.00 -15.74 17.62
C GLU A 105 26.51 -15.56 17.62
N LYS A 106 27.02 -14.42 17.18
CA LYS A 106 28.45 -14.09 17.23
C LYS A 106 28.99 -14.00 18.65
N GLU A 107 28.22 -13.42 19.57
CA GLU A 107 28.61 -13.30 20.97
C GLU A 107 28.68 -14.66 21.66
N ILE A 108 27.71 -15.55 21.38
CA ILE A 108 27.69 -16.93 21.90
C ILE A 108 28.91 -17.71 21.42
N ILE A 109 29.34 -17.54 20.16
CA ILE A 109 30.49 -18.22 19.58
C ILE A 109 31.81 -17.65 20.11
N ALA A 110 31.91 -16.34 20.28
CA ALA A 110 33.06 -15.71 20.92
C ALA A 110 33.29 -16.21 22.35
N LEU A 111 32.20 -16.54 23.08
CA LEU A 111 32.23 -17.09 24.42
C LEU A 111 32.53 -18.61 24.45
N SER A 112 32.20 -19.36 23.38
CA SER A 112 32.41 -20.81 23.28
C SER A 112 33.82 -21.24 22.83
N GLY A 113 34.65 -20.33 22.32
CA GLY A 113 36.12 -20.49 22.20
C GLY A 113 36.63 -21.46 21.13
N SER A 114 35.88 -21.79 20.09
CA SER A 114 36.40 -22.60 18.98
C SER A 114 36.65 -21.72 17.73
N GLU A 115 37.95 -21.56 17.37
CA GLU A 115 38.36 -20.79 16.17
C GLU A 115 37.81 -21.39 14.86
N GLU A 116 37.47 -22.64 14.83
CA GLU A 116 36.94 -23.35 13.65
C GLU A 116 35.49 -22.96 13.33
N GLU A 117 34.66 -22.74 14.35
CA GLU A 117 33.30 -22.26 14.20
C GLU A 117 33.20 -20.80 13.79
N VAL A 118 34.14 -19.97 14.24
CA VAL A 118 34.27 -18.56 13.85
C VAL A 118 34.54 -18.40 12.36
N ASN A 119 35.36 -19.27 11.78
CA ASN A 119 35.66 -19.23 10.34
C ASN A 119 34.48 -19.71 9.48
N GLN A 120 33.74 -20.74 9.89
CA GLN A 120 32.52 -21.18 9.19
C GLN A 120 31.43 -20.14 9.22
N LEU A 121 31.33 -19.33 10.28
CA LEU A 121 30.38 -18.25 10.39
C LEU A 121 30.78 -17.02 9.59
N ARG A 122 32.09 -16.73 9.45
CA ARG A 122 32.56 -15.69 8.54
C ARG A 122 32.17 -15.96 7.10
N GLU A 123 32.24 -17.20 6.65
CA GLU A 123 31.81 -17.59 5.30
C GLU A 123 30.28 -17.47 5.14
N ARG A 124 29.49 -17.84 6.16
CA ARG A 124 28.03 -17.65 6.14
C ARG A 124 27.62 -16.18 6.18
N GLN A 125 28.38 -15.32 6.85
CA GLN A 125 28.11 -13.87 6.93
C GLN A 125 28.37 -13.16 5.59
N HIS A 126 29.34 -13.60 4.80
CA HIS A 126 29.54 -13.03 3.47
C HIS A 126 28.32 -13.25 2.56
N VAL A 127 27.68 -14.42 2.69
CA VAL A 127 26.46 -14.77 1.94
C VAL A 127 25.23 -14.01 2.46
N THR A 128 25.08 -13.87 3.79
CA THR A 128 23.92 -13.16 4.38
C THR A 128 24.02 -11.63 4.29
N SER A 129 25.22 -11.07 4.20
CA SER A 129 25.41 -9.62 4.05
C SER A 129 25.04 -9.10 2.65
N GLU A 130 25.19 -9.91 1.61
CA GLU A 130 24.78 -9.52 0.25
C GLU A 130 23.27 -9.67 0.01
N TYR A 131 22.60 -10.63 0.64
CA TYR A 131 21.19 -10.94 0.42
C TYR A 131 20.23 -9.80 0.80
N PRO A 132 20.37 -9.13 1.95
CA PRO A 132 19.47 -8.04 2.34
C PRO A 132 19.65 -6.78 1.49
N LEU A 133 20.88 -6.47 1.06
CA LEU A 133 21.18 -5.36 0.16
C LEU A 133 20.60 -5.59 -1.24
N MET A 134 20.67 -6.82 -1.76
CA MET A 134 20.06 -7.19 -3.05
C MET A 134 18.54 -7.13 -2.99
N GLN A 135 17.89 -7.56 -1.92
CA GLN A 135 16.45 -7.42 -1.74
C GLN A 135 16.04 -5.95 -1.64
N PHE A 136 16.79 -5.13 -0.94
CA PHE A 136 16.55 -3.70 -0.82
C PHE A 136 16.71 -2.99 -2.18
N MET A 137 17.76 -3.31 -2.94
CA MET A 137 18.00 -2.78 -4.29
C MET A 137 16.90 -3.19 -5.27
N SER A 138 16.47 -4.45 -5.24
CA SER A 138 15.36 -4.95 -6.07
C SER A 138 13.99 -4.31 -5.71
N MET A 139 13.84 -3.86 -4.49
CA MET A 139 12.63 -3.13 -4.07
C MET A 139 12.67 -1.66 -4.47
N LEU A 140 13.84 -1.01 -4.45
CA LEU A 140 14.01 0.36 -4.96
C LEU A 140 13.73 0.44 -6.46
N GLU A 141 14.20 -0.53 -7.25
CA GLU A 141 13.91 -0.60 -8.70
C GLU A 141 12.42 -0.75 -9.01
N LYS A 142 11.65 -1.42 -8.13
CA LYS A 142 10.19 -1.56 -8.29
C LYS A 142 9.40 -0.32 -7.88
N VAL A 143 10.02 0.60 -7.13
CA VAL A 143 9.39 1.87 -6.72
C VAL A 143 9.65 2.96 -7.77
N GLU A 144 10.74 2.87 -8.54
CA GLU A 144 11.06 3.81 -9.62
C GLU A 144 10.44 3.45 -10.98
N ALA A 145 9.88 2.26 -11.11
CA ALA A 145 9.18 1.80 -12.31
C ALA A 145 7.67 2.00 -12.21
#